data_8641dfe157433b8c9335f31bd8927cab
#
_entry.id   8641dfe157433b8c9335f31bd8927cab
#
_cell.length_a   1.000
_cell.length_b   1.000
_cell.length_c   1.000
_cell.angle_alpha   90.00
_cell.angle_beta   90.00
_cell.angle_gamma   90.00
#
_symmetry.space_group_name_H-M   'P 1'
#
loop_
_entity.id
_entity.type
_entity.pdbx_description
1 polymer ?
#
loop_
_entity_poly.entity_id
_entity_poly.type
_entity_poly.pdbx_seq_one_letter_code
_entity_poly.pdbx_strand_id
1 'polypeptide(L)' 'MHDTKRGRRVLDYCIEVNRLENLGDQIREKAISHLFEAEKDPIMVIKWKEIYEVAENTLDTCEHVAKVIESILVKNG' A
#
# COMPACT_ATOMS: atom_id res chain seq x y z
N MET A 1 5.63 -16.79 -25.52
CA MET A 1 5.27 -17.12 -25.07
C MET A 1 4.80 -17.04 -24.06
N HIS A 2 4.04 -17.36 -23.70
CA HIS A 2 3.63 -16.95 -22.63
C HIS A 2 3.06 -17.97 -21.84
N ASP A 3 3.32 -18.07 -20.58
CA ASP A 3 2.67 -18.83 -19.56
C ASP A 3 1.52 -17.98 -19.03
N THR A 4 0.34 -18.20 -19.59
CA THR A 4 -0.85 -17.44 -19.21
C THR A 4 -1.24 -17.70 -17.77
N LYS A 5 -0.97 -18.90 -17.23
CA LYS A 5 -1.21 -19.19 -15.82
C LYS A 5 -0.33 -18.36 -14.90
N ARG A 6 0.94 -18.22 -15.27
CA ARG A 6 1.88 -17.41 -14.50
C ARG A 6 1.49 -15.95 -14.56
N GLY A 7 1.12 -15.44 -15.74
CA GLY A 7 0.68 -14.06 -15.89
C GLY A 7 -0.56 -13.78 -15.06
N ARG A 8 -1.53 -14.67 -15.07
CA ARG A 8 -2.75 -14.52 -14.28
C ARG A 8 -2.44 -14.51 -12.79
N ARG A 9 -1.53 -15.40 -12.34
CA ARG A 9 -1.15 -15.46 -10.94
C ARG A 9 -0.49 -14.15 -10.48
N VAL A 10 0.36 -13.57 -11.32
CA VAL A 10 1.00 -12.30 -11.02
C VAL A 10 -0.04 -11.19 -10.96
N LEU A 11 -1.00 -11.17 -11.88
CA LEU A 11 -2.09 -10.20 -11.84
C LEU A 11 -2.91 -10.32 -10.56
N ASP A 12 -3.17 -11.54 -10.10
CA ASP A 12 -3.87 -11.76 -8.84
C ASP A 12 -3.10 -11.18 -7.67
N TYR A 13 -1.77 -11.31 -7.65
CA TYR A 13 -0.93 -10.71 -6.64
C TYR A 13 -0.99 -9.18 -6.70
N CYS A 14 -1.03 -8.60 -7.90
CA CYS A 14 -1.14 -7.16 -8.07
C CYS A 14 -2.46 -6.64 -7.52
N ILE A 15 -3.56 -7.35 -7.76
CA ILE A 15 -4.86 -7.01 -7.19
C ILE A 15 -4.81 -7.05 -5.67
N GLU A 16 -4.17 -8.06 -5.12
CA GLU A 16 -4.02 -8.19 -3.67
C GLU A 16 -3.20 -7.06 -3.07
N VAL A 17 -2.11 -6.65 -3.74
CA VAL A 17 -1.29 -5.52 -3.28
C VAL A 17 -2.12 -4.24 -3.24
N ASN A 18 -2.93 -4.00 -4.29
CA ASN A 18 -3.79 -2.83 -4.34
C ASN A 18 -4.83 -2.84 -3.21
N ARG A 19 -5.41 -4.00 -2.94
CA ARG A 19 -6.37 -4.17 -1.85
C ARG A 19 -5.73 -3.87 -0.50
N LEU A 20 -4.53 -4.38 -0.28
CA LEU A 20 -3.80 -4.18 0.97
C LEU A 20 -3.39 -2.72 1.15
N GLU A 21 -3.01 -2.05 0.06
CA GLU A 21 -2.67 -0.63 0.13
C GLU A 21 -3.88 0.19 0.55
N ASN A 22 -5.06 -0.07 -0.03
CA ASN A 22 -6.28 0.64 0.32
C ASN A 22 -6.69 0.37 1.76
N LEU A 23 -6.54 -0.85 2.22
CA LEU A 23 -6.81 -1.21 3.61
C LEU A 23 -5.83 -0.51 4.55
N GLY A 24 -4.56 -0.46 4.18
CA GLY A 24 -3.53 0.24 4.93
C GLY A 24 -3.83 1.72 5.08
N ASP A 25 -4.31 2.37 4.01
CA ASP A 25 -4.71 3.78 4.07
C ASP A 25 -5.82 4.00 5.09
N GLN A 26 -6.84 3.13 5.09
CA GLN A 26 -7.95 3.23 6.04
C GLN A 26 -7.48 3.06 7.48
N ILE A 27 -6.61 2.09 7.71
CA ILE A 27 -6.05 1.83 9.04
C ILE A 27 -5.22 3.02 9.49
N ARG A 28 -4.40 3.57 8.60
CA ARG A 28 -3.57 4.74 8.90
C ARG A 28 -4.43 5.93 9.31
N GLU A 29 -5.49 6.22 8.57
CA GLU A 29 -6.37 7.33 8.88
C GLU A 29 -6.99 7.18 10.26
N LYS A 30 -7.46 5.98 10.59
CA LYS A 30 -8.04 5.70 11.90
C LYS A 30 -6.99 5.80 13.00
N ALA A 31 -5.80 5.28 12.75
CA ALA A 31 -4.72 5.31 13.73
C ALA A 31 -4.27 6.73 14.02
N ILE A 32 -4.15 7.59 12.99
CA ILE A 32 -3.76 8.98 13.17
C ILE A 32 -4.84 9.74 13.93
N SER A 33 -6.11 9.54 13.59
CA SER A 33 -7.21 10.18 14.31
C SER A 33 -7.20 9.79 15.78
N HIS A 34 -7.02 8.50 16.08
CA HIS A 34 -6.94 8.03 17.45
C HIS A 34 -5.74 8.61 18.18
N LEU A 35 -4.61 8.72 17.49
CA LEU A 35 -3.39 9.28 18.05
C LEU A 35 -3.61 10.73 18.50
N PHE A 36 -4.24 11.56 17.67
CA PHE A 36 -4.52 12.95 18.03
C PHE A 36 -5.48 13.09 19.21
N GLU A 37 -6.40 12.12 19.38
CA GLU A 37 -7.33 12.14 20.49
C GLU A 37 -6.71 11.63 21.78
N ALA A 38 -5.88 10.60 21.71
CA ALA A 38 -5.39 9.86 22.86
C ALA A 38 -4.03 10.34 23.37
N GLU A 39 -3.13 10.73 22.46
CA GLU A 39 -1.78 11.12 22.85
C GLU A 39 -1.71 12.60 23.18
N LYS A 40 -1.20 12.91 24.35
CA LYS A 40 -1.11 14.31 24.82
C LYS A 40 0.27 14.93 24.63
N ASP A 41 1.29 14.11 24.39
CA ASP A 41 2.65 14.59 24.14
C ASP A 41 2.82 14.94 22.67
N PRO A 42 2.99 16.23 22.32
CA PRO A 42 3.13 16.63 20.91
C PRO A 42 4.31 15.98 20.20
N ILE A 43 5.39 15.71 20.91
CA ILE A 43 6.58 15.09 20.33
C ILE A 43 6.24 13.65 19.91
N MET A 44 5.51 12.93 20.74
CA MET A 44 5.10 11.57 20.43
C MET A 44 4.11 11.53 19.27
N VAL A 45 3.22 12.50 19.18
CA VAL A 45 2.28 12.62 18.05
C VAL A 45 3.07 12.78 16.75
N ILE A 46 4.07 13.66 16.73
CA ILE A 46 4.88 13.90 15.54
C ILE A 46 5.65 12.63 15.14
N LYS A 47 6.26 11.95 16.11
CA LYS A 47 7.01 10.72 15.83
C LYS A 47 6.14 9.64 15.23
N TRP A 48 4.96 9.39 15.80
CA TRP A 48 4.06 8.36 15.29
C TRP A 48 3.50 8.73 13.93
N LYS A 49 3.21 10.00 13.71
CA LYS A 49 2.76 10.47 12.41
C LYS A 49 3.81 10.20 11.33
N GLU A 50 5.08 10.49 11.64
CA GLU A 50 6.18 10.20 10.71
C GLU A 50 6.30 8.72 10.39
N ILE A 51 6.16 7.86 11.40
CA ILE A 51 6.18 6.41 11.20
C ILE A 51 5.05 5.97 10.25
N TYR A 52 3.85 6.49 10.45
CA TYR A 52 2.72 6.16 9.58
C TYR A 52 2.93 6.67 8.15
N GLU A 53 3.54 7.83 7.99
CA GLU A 53 3.84 8.38 6.66
C GLU A 53 4.86 7.51 5.91
N VAL A 54 5.89 7.02 6.61
CA VAL A 54 6.87 6.11 6.00
C VAL A 54 6.19 4.82 5.56
N ALA A 55 5.32 4.27 6.41
CA ALA A 55 4.58 3.05 6.07
C ALA A 55 3.70 3.27 4.84
N GLU A 56 3.00 4.40 4.76
CA GLU A 56 2.16 4.73 3.60
C GLU A 56 3.00 4.85 2.34
N ASN A 57 4.13 5.54 2.39
CA ASN A 57 5.00 5.69 1.24
C ASN A 57 5.51 4.33 0.74
N THR A 58 5.80 3.41 1.65
CA THR A 58 6.20 2.06 1.29
C THR A 58 5.07 1.32 0.58
N LEU A 59 3.85 1.43 1.08
CA LEU A 59 2.69 0.80 0.46
C LEU A 59 2.41 1.41 -0.93
N ASP A 60 2.53 2.73 -1.06
CA ASP A 60 2.35 3.41 -2.35
C ASP A 60 3.39 2.92 -3.37
N THR A 61 4.62 2.71 -2.94
CA THR A 61 5.68 2.20 -3.81
C THR A 61 5.33 0.79 -4.27
N CYS A 62 4.86 -0.07 -3.37
CA CYS A 62 4.44 -1.43 -3.72
C CYS A 62 3.30 -1.40 -4.73
N GLU A 63 2.32 -0.53 -4.55
CA GLU A 63 1.21 -0.38 -5.47
C GLU A 63 1.69 0.09 -6.85
N HIS A 64 2.62 1.03 -6.87
CA HIS A 64 3.19 1.52 -8.12
C HIS A 64 3.89 0.41 -8.90
N VAL A 65 4.70 -0.39 -8.20
CA VAL A 65 5.38 -1.54 -8.82
C VAL A 65 4.36 -2.52 -9.36
N ALA A 66 3.32 -2.81 -8.61
CA ALA A 66 2.25 -3.72 -9.05
C ALA A 66 1.57 -3.22 -10.32
N LYS A 67 1.31 -1.91 -10.40
CA LYS A 67 0.69 -1.31 -11.59
C LYS A 67 1.60 -1.39 -12.81
N VAL A 68 2.90 -1.21 -12.63
CA VAL A 68 3.88 -1.35 -13.71
C VAL A 68 3.89 -2.79 -14.23
N ILE A 69 3.93 -3.76 -13.33
CA ILE A 69 3.91 -5.18 -13.71
C ILE A 69 2.62 -5.51 -14.45
N GLU A 70 1.49 -5.06 -13.94
CA GLU A 70 0.20 -5.27 -14.57
C GLU A 70 0.17 -4.70 -15.99
N SER A 71 0.70 -3.49 -16.16
CA SER A 71 0.79 -2.83 -17.45
C SER A 71 1.61 -3.65 -18.45
N ILE A 72 2.74 -4.19 -18.01
CA ILE A 72 3.60 -5.01 -18.84
C ILE A 72 2.87 -6.30 -19.25
N LEU A 73 2.20 -6.95 -18.32
CA LEU A 73 1.48 -8.18 -18.59
C LEU A 73 0.32 -7.98 -19.55
N VAL A 74 -0.43 -6.89 -19.39
CA VAL A 74 -1.55 -6.57 -20.26
C VAL A 74 -1.04 -6.27 -21.68
N LYS A 75 0.09 -5.58 -21.78
CA LYS A 75 0.66 -5.23 -23.08
C LYS A 75 1.20 -6.44 -23.84
N ASN A 76 1.75 -7.40 -23.13
CA ASN A 76 2.43 -8.56 -23.72
C ASN A 76 1.62 -9.86 -23.62
N GLY A 77 0.56 -9.79 -22.94
CA GLY A 77 -0.34 -10.92 -22.79
C GLY A 77 -1.45 -10.90 -23.81
#